data_3f92956f5c114992568e81d03ac6b0a7
#
_entry.id   3f92956f5c114992568e81d03ac6b0a7
#
_cell.length_a   1.000
_cell.length_b   1.000
_cell.length_c   1.000
_cell.angle_alpha   90.00
_cell.angle_beta   90.00
_cell.angle_gamma   90.00
#
_symmetry.space_group_name_H-M   'P 1'
#
loop_
_entity.id
_entity.type
_entity.pdbx_description
1 polymer ?
#
loop_
_entity_poly.entity_id
_entity_poly.type
_entity_poly.pdbx_seq_one_letter_code
_entity_poly.pdbx_strand_id
1 'polypeptide(L)'
;MSSEVISFARGAPSADLLPAEAVREAAARALRDDWQRALSYGTGRGHPELCEWIATELHGIEGDRVMVTNGSMEAAALLFRYMLEPGDRVLVEQPSYDRTLLLLGRTGAELVPVPLESDGLDLGAFEAALAAGPVKLAHVIPNFHNPAGCTLSGPKRERLVKLAAEHGFWLFEDDPYRLISFGSEELPTMLSLDRADRVIHASSFSKTVSPGVRVGYLAGPAEQIATLAKRGSEHYISPNMLAEAVVLEICRSGVLAENVAFVNGALRERRDALVEALRSQLPEAEFVVPGGGYFLWVDLPHDVDTVAVLGAAADEGVSFVAGPDFMLEGGRSSLRFSFASVPPERIAEGVARIARALERTRPAKAA
;
A
#
# COMPACT_ATOMS: atom_id res chain seq x y z
N MET A 1 -33.60 -2.43 15.55
CA MET A 1 -32.99 -2.26 14.22
C MET A 1 -31.49 -2.35 14.42
N SER A 2 -30.83 -3.39 13.91
CA SER A 2 -29.37 -3.47 13.93
C SER A 2 -28.84 -2.31 13.09
N SER A 3 -28.24 -1.28 13.74
CA SER A 3 -27.60 -0.20 13.01
C SER A 3 -26.43 -0.83 12.25
N GLU A 4 -26.44 -0.68 10.93
CA GLU A 4 -25.37 -1.16 10.06
C GLU A 4 -24.01 -0.63 10.54
N VAL A 5 -23.05 -1.53 10.72
CA VAL A 5 -21.71 -1.20 11.23
C VAL A 5 -21.01 -0.28 10.23
N ILE A 6 -20.47 0.85 10.72
CA ILE A 6 -19.62 1.76 9.94
C ILE A 6 -18.18 1.30 10.11
N SER A 7 -17.54 0.82 9.02
CA SER A 7 -16.19 0.26 9.10
C SER A 7 -15.14 1.16 8.47
N PHE A 8 -14.27 1.73 9.29
CA PHE A 8 -13.01 2.37 8.87
C PHE A 8 -11.80 1.43 8.91
N ALA A 9 -12.02 0.14 9.15
CA ALA A 9 -10.93 -0.83 9.24
C ALA A 9 -10.45 -1.34 7.87
N ARG A 10 -11.37 -1.48 6.90
CA ARG A 10 -11.10 -2.18 5.64
C ARG A 10 -10.41 -1.28 4.61
N GLY A 11 -9.16 -1.61 4.25
CA GLY A 11 -8.39 -0.94 3.20
C GLY A 11 -8.70 -1.43 1.78
N ALA A 12 -9.99 -1.46 1.40
CA ALA A 12 -10.44 -1.86 0.06
C ALA A 12 -11.48 -0.87 -0.45
N PRO A 13 -11.58 -0.63 -1.77
CA PRO A 13 -12.63 0.21 -2.33
C PRO A 13 -14.00 -0.41 -2.06
N SER A 14 -14.99 0.44 -1.89
CA SER A 14 -16.41 0.05 -1.84
C SER A 14 -16.91 -0.41 -3.20
N ALA A 15 -18.05 -1.12 -3.21
CA ALA A 15 -18.60 -1.72 -4.43
C ALA A 15 -18.95 -0.68 -5.51
N ASP A 16 -19.34 0.53 -5.10
CA ASP A 16 -19.66 1.67 -5.99
C ASP A 16 -18.45 2.23 -6.75
N LEU A 17 -17.22 1.91 -6.28
CA LEU A 17 -15.96 2.31 -6.94
C LEU A 17 -15.40 1.23 -7.88
N LEU A 18 -16.07 0.08 -7.99
CA LEU A 18 -15.58 -1.02 -8.83
C LEU A 18 -16.13 -0.89 -10.26
N PRO A 19 -15.27 -0.94 -11.30
CA PRO A 19 -15.66 -0.77 -12.69
C PRO A 19 -16.23 -2.07 -13.29
N ALA A 20 -17.36 -2.57 -12.74
CA ALA A 20 -17.89 -3.88 -13.05
C ALA A 20 -18.19 -4.08 -14.54
N GLU A 21 -18.75 -3.05 -15.22
CA GLU A 21 -19.05 -3.11 -16.67
C GLU A 21 -17.77 -3.15 -17.48
N ALA A 22 -16.81 -2.30 -17.20
CA ALA A 22 -15.52 -2.27 -17.87
C ALA A 22 -14.77 -3.60 -17.73
N VAL A 23 -14.82 -4.22 -16.54
CA VAL A 23 -14.22 -5.56 -16.30
C VAL A 23 -14.94 -6.63 -17.14
N ARG A 24 -16.29 -6.58 -17.23
CA ARG A 24 -17.07 -7.52 -18.05
C ARG A 24 -16.70 -7.42 -19.53
N GLU A 25 -16.65 -6.21 -20.08
CA GLU A 25 -16.26 -5.97 -21.46
C GLU A 25 -14.81 -6.38 -21.75
N ALA A 26 -13.89 -6.05 -20.85
CA ALA A 26 -12.49 -6.44 -20.96
C ALA A 26 -12.33 -7.98 -20.96
N ALA A 27 -13.06 -8.67 -20.08
CA ALA A 27 -13.05 -10.14 -20.03
C ALA A 27 -13.60 -10.75 -21.33
N ALA A 28 -14.67 -10.17 -21.91
CA ALA A 28 -15.21 -10.59 -23.19
C ALA A 28 -14.21 -10.41 -24.34
N ARG A 29 -13.46 -9.27 -24.36
CA ARG A 29 -12.40 -9.04 -25.35
C ARG A 29 -11.24 -10.01 -25.17
N ALA A 30 -10.72 -10.17 -23.96
CA ALA A 30 -9.62 -11.08 -23.66
C ALA A 30 -9.94 -12.53 -24.10
N LEU A 31 -11.15 -13.01 -23.83
CA LEU A 31 -11.57 -14.37 -24.24
C LEU A 31 -11.88 -14.50 -25.74
N ARG A 32 -12.22 -13.41 -26.42
CA ARG A 32 -12.43 -13.44 -27.87
C ARG A 32 -11.10 -13.40 -28.64
N ASP A 33 -10.18 -12.54 -28.20
CA ASP A 33 -9.04 -12.14 -29.02
C ASP A 33 -7.74 -12.86 -28.59
N ASP A 34 -7.61 -13.30 -27.32
CA ASP A 34 -6.41 -14.00 -26.78
C ASP A 34 -6.75 -15.19 -25.87
N TRP A 35 -7.85 -15.88 -26.12
CA TRP A 35 -8.33 -16.98 -25.26
C TRP A 35 -7.30 -18.11 -25.07
N GLN A 36 -6.47 -18.38 -26.07
CA GLN A 36 -5.45 -19.44 -26.00
C GLN A 36 -4.43 -19.14 -24.90
N ARG A 37 -3.93 -17.91 -24.82
CA ARG A 37 -2.99 -17.49 -23.77
C ARG A 37 -3.71 -17.34 -22.44
N ALA A 38 -4.88 -16.72 -22.43
CA ALA A 38 -5.65 -16.48 -21.20
C ALA A 38 -6.05 -17.78 -20.46
N LEU A 39 -6.23 -18.89 -21.19
CA LEU A 39 -6.64 -20.18 -20.63
C LEU A 39 -5.52 -21.22 -20.54
N SER A 40 -4.28 -20.85 -20.87
CA SER A 40 -3.12 -21.73 -20.78
C SER A 40 -2.21 -21.33 -19.61
N TYR A 41 -1.30 -22.23 -19.24
CA TYR A 41 -0.21 -21.87 -18.37
C TYR A 41 0.69 -20.82 -19.03
N GLY A 42 1.04 -19.79 -18.29
CA GLY A 42 2.01 -18.79 -18.69
C GLY A 42 3.43 -19.13 -18.22
N THR A 43 4.28 -18.12 -18.25
CA THR A 43 5.62 -18.15 -17.65
C THR A 43 5.59 -17.58 -16.23
N GLY A 44 6.64 -17.79 -15.45
CA GLY A 44 6.79 -17.17 -14.14
C GLY A 44 6.82 -15.63 -14.15
N ARG A 45 7.02 -15.03 -15.33
CA ARG A 45 6.92 -13.56 -15.53
C ARG A 45 5.49 -13.06 -15.76
N GLY A 46 4.54 -13.96 -16.02
CA GLY A 46 3.18 -13.61 -16.37
C GLY A 46 2.99 -13.27 -17.85
N HIS A 47 1.95 -12.49 -18.16
CA HIS A 47 1.54 -12.13 -19.52
C HIS A 47 2.54 -11.16 -20.18
N PRO A 48 3.22 -11.55 -21.29
CA PRO A 48 4.31 -10.76 -21.87
C PRO A 48 3.89 -9.33 -22.26
N GLU A 49 2.72 -9.20 -22.87
CA GLU A 49 2.24 -7.89 -23.33
C GLU A 49 1.76 -7.00 -22.19
N LEU A 50 1.36 -7.57 -21.05
CA LEU A 50 1.10 -6.79 -19.83
C LEU A 50 2.41 -6.33 -19.20
N CYS A 51 3.45 -7.18 -19.17
CA CYS A 51 4.79 -6.78 -18.72
C CYS A 51 5.31 -5.60 -19.58
N GLU A 52 5.18 -5.68 -20.91
CA GLU A 52 5.60 -4.62 -21.82
C GLU A 52 4.81 -3.34 -21.59
N TRP A 53 3.48 -3.42 -21.45
CA TRP A 53 2.65 -2.26 -21.18
C TRP A 53 3.02 -1.58 -19.86
N ILE A 54 3.21 -2.35 -18.78
CA ILE A 54 3.65 -1.81 -17.47
C ILE A 54 5.01 -1.14 -17.61
N ALA A 55 5.94 -1.79 -18.28
CA ALA A 55 7.30 -1.29 -18.46
C ALA A 55 7.31 0.06 -19.19
N THR A 56 6.63 0.15 -20.33
CA THR A 56 6.63 1.34 -21.19
C THR A 56 5.76 2.46 -20.63
N GLU A 57 4.49 2.16 -20.27
CA GLU A 57 3.50 3.19 -19.94
C GLU A 57 3.62 3.69 -18.49
N LEU A 58 4.06 2.82 -17.56
CA LEU A 58 4.15 3.21 -16.15
C LEU A 58 5.58 3.60 -15.70
N HIS A 59 6.61 3.08 -16.36
CA HIS A 59 7.99 3.24 -15.89
C HIS A 59 8.98 3.74 -16.93
N GLY A 60 8.68 3.67 -18.24
CA GLY A 60 9.61 4.04 -19.31
C GLY A 60 10.88 3.18 -19.34
N ILE A 61 10.73 1.87 -19.05
CA ILE A 61 11.80 0.87 -19.05
C ILE A 61 11.49 -0.27 -20.02
N GLU A 62 12.41 -1.22 -20.18
CA GLU A 62 12.22 -2.39 -21.03
C GLU A 62 11.37 -3.48 -20.36
N GLY A 63 10.61 -4.24 -21.15
CA GLY A 63 9.65 -5.24 -20.67
C GLY A 63 10.29 -6.40 -19.89
N ASP A 64 11.58 -6.73 -20.13
CA ASP A 64 12.31 -7.75 -19.40
C ASP A 64 12.63 -7.37 -17.94
N ARG A 65 12.47 -6.11 -17.60
CA ARG A 65 12.59 -5.55 -16.26
C ARG A 65 11.30 -5.64 -15.43
N VAL A 66 10.24 -6.28 -15.94
CA VAL A 66 8.94 -6.40 -15.27
C VAL A 66 8.52 -7.86 -15.17
N MET A 67 7.93 -8.25 -14.05
CA MET A 67 7.15 -9.49 -13.89
C MET A 67 5.81 -9.22 -13.21
N VAL A 68 4.76 -9.88 -13.67
CA VAL A 68 3.43 -9.83 -13.07
C VAL A 68 3.28 -10.93 -12.01
N THR A 69 2.50 -10.65 -10.97
CA THR A 69 2.26 -11.55 -9.84
C THR A 69 0.78 -11.55 -9.45
N ASN A 70 0.35 -12.51 -8.61
CA ASN A 70 -1.03 -12.54 -8.09
C ASN A 70 -1.27 -11.47 -6.99
N GLY A 71 -0.95 -10.21 -7.31
CA GLY A 71 -1.00 -9.03 -6.45
C GLY A 71 0.32 -8.75 -5.75
N SER A 72 0.50 -7.49 -5.28
CA SER A 72 1.75 -7.02 -4.66
C SER A 72 2.16 -7.80 -3.41
N MET A 73 1.21 -8.39 -2.68
CA MET A 73 1.54 -9.23 -1.51
C MET A 73 2.25 -10.53 -1.88
N GLU A 74 1.92 -11.16 -3.02
CA GLU A 74 2.69 -12.29 -3.53
C GLU A 74 4.07 -11.83 -4.02
N ALA A 75 4.14 -10.69 -4.69
CA ALA A 75 5.39 -10.05 -5.09
C ALA A 75 6.34 -9.86 -3.90
N ALA A 76 5.85 -9.26 -2.82
CA ALA A 76 6.59 -9.06 -1.58
C ALA A 76 7.01 -10.39 -0.94
N ALA A 77 6.10 -11.37 -0.84
CA ALA A 77 6.39 -12.68 -0.25
C ALA A 77 7.47 -13.44 -1.04
N LEU A 78 7.40 -13.39 -2.37
CA LEU A 78 8.40 -13.99 -3.25
C LEU A 78 9.77 -13.31 -3.06
N LEU A 79 9.79 -11.97 -3.09
CA LEU A 79 11.01 -11.19 -2.91
C LEU A 79 11.66 -11.48 -1.55
N PHE A 80 10.92 -11.37 -0.46
CA PHE A 80 11.47 -11.58 0.89
C PHE A 80 11.98 -13.00 1.07
N ARG A 81 11.24 -14.01 0.59
CA ARG A 81 11.63 -15.42 0.69
C ARG A 81 12.97 -15.75 0.00
N TYR A 82 13.26 -15.06 -1.10
CA TYR A 82 14.44 -15.38 -1.92
C TYR A 82 15.59 -14.40 -1.77
N MET A 83 15.37 -13.26 -1.14
CA MET A 83 16.42 -12.26 -0.91
C MET A 83 16.89 -12.18 0.54
N LEU A 84 16.09 -12.68 1.49
CA LEU A 84 16.37 -12.55 2.92
C LEU A 84 16.70 -13.93 3.53
N GLU A 85 17.66 -13.93 4.45
CA GLU A 85 17.98 -15.05 5.30
C GLU A 85 17.77 -14.66 6.79
N PRO A 86 17.60 -15.65 7.69
CA PRO A 86 17.50 -15.36 9.11
C PRO A 86 18.73 -14.59 9.62
N GLY A 87 18.46 -13.48 10.33
CA GLY A 87 19.48 -12.55 10.84
C GLY A 87 19.86 -11.42 9.89
N ASP A 88 19.37 -11.40 8.64
CA ASP A 88 19.51 -10.22 7.78
C ASP A 88 18.80 -9.01 8.40
N ARG A 89 19.47 -7.84 8.40
CA ARG A 89 18.86 -6.60 8.89
C ARG A 89 18.03 -5.95 7.79
N VAL A 90 16.77 -5.64 8.13
CA VAL A 90 15.81 -4.99 7.24
C VAL A 90 15.30 -3.71 7.90
N LEU A 91 15.50 -2.56 7.24
CA LEU A 91 14.93 -1.31 7.67
C LEU A 91 13.47 -1.24 7.24
N VAL A 92 12.58 -0.87 8.16
CA VAL A 92 11.14 -0.72 7.92
C VAL A 92 10.65 0.61 8.50
N GLU A 93 9.76 1.27 7.81
CA GLU A 93 9.08 2.45 8.32
C GLU A 93 8.26 2.10 9.57
N GLN A 94 8.12 3.02 10.50
CA GLN A 94 7.29 2.85 11.69
C GLN A 94 6.44 4.11 11.94
N PRO A 95 5.10 3.99 11.84
CA PRO A 95 4.33 2.77 11.52
C PRO A 95 4.55 2.27 10.09
N SER A 96 4.18 1.00 9.80
CA SER A 96 4.22 0.43 8.45
C SER A 96 3.08 -0.58 8.23
N TYR A 97 2.95 -1.07 7.00
CA TYR A 97 1.87 -1.99 6.64
C TYR A 97 1.98 -3.32 7.40
N ASP A 98 0.93 -3.65 8.17
CA ASP A 98 0.86 -4.80 9.06
C ASP A 98 1.20 -6.13 8.36
N ARG A 99 0.73 -6.32 7.12
CA ARG A 99 0.97 -7.55 6.35
C ARG A 99 2.42 -7.67 5.91
N THR A 100 3.06 -6.56 5.57
CA THR A 100 4.49 -6.56 5.23
C THR A 100 5.34 -6.86 6.46
N LEU A 101 5.05 -6.24 7.61
CA LEU A 101 5.73 -6.56 8.87
C LEU A 101 5.59 -8.04 9.23
N LEU A 102 4.39 -8.62 9.07
CA LEU A 102 4.15 -10.04 9.29
C LEU A 102 4.97 -10.93 8.34
N LEU A 103 5.02 -10.60 7.04
CA LEU A 103 5.80 -11.37 6.06
C LEU A 103 7.29 -11.31 6.36
N LEU A 104 7.83 -10.12 6.63
CA LEU A 104 9.23 -9.92 7.00
C LEU A 104 9.58 -10.69 8.29
N GLY A 105 8.74 -10.61 9.32
CA GLY A 105 8.95 -11.36 10.57
C GLY A 105 9.05 -12.87 10.38
N ARG A 106 8.37 -13.43 9.37
CA ARG A 106 8.44 -14.87 9.04
C ARG A 106 9.73 -15.30 8.39
N THR A 107 10.53 -14.38 7.87
CA THR A 107 11.87 -14.70 7.29
C THR A 107 12.94 -14.94 8.35
N GLY A 108 12.69 -14.52 9.59
CA GLY A 108 13.70 -14.51 10.67
C GLY A 108 14.69 -13.33 10.56
N ALA A 109 14.39 -12.34 9.71
CA ALA A 109 15.18 -11.12 9.61
C ALA A 109 15.04 -10.25 10.88
N GLU A 110 16.07 -9.47 11.19
CA GLU A 110 16.06 -8.43 12.21
C GLU A 110 15.40 -7.18 11.62
N LEU A 111 14.19 -6.84 12.10
CA LEU A 111 13.49 -5.64 11.67
C LEU A 111 13.94 -4.43 12.50
N VAL A 112 14.46 -3.42 11.82
CA VAL A 112 14.93 -2.18 12.44
C VAL A 112 13.98 -1.05 12.06
N PRO A 113 13.21 -0.51 13.04
CA PRO A 113 12.23 0.53 12.77
C PRO A 113 12.90 1.88 12.48
N VAL A 114 12.36 2.59 11.49
CA VAL A 114 12.72 3.97 11.16
C VAL A 114 11.47 4.83 11.32
N PRO A 115 11.47 5.86 12.18
CA PRO A 115 10.32 6.73 12.38
C PRO A 115 9.87 7.43 11.10
N LEU A 116 8.58 7.74 11.01
CA LEU A 116 8.00 8.59 9.97
C LEU A 116 7.87 10.03 10.45
N GLU A 117 8.12 10.95 9.52
CA GLU A 117 7.82 12.37 9.60
C GLU A 117 6.64 12.70 8.66
N SER A 118 6.20 13.96 8.64
CA SER A 118 5.08 14.39 7.79
C SER A 118 5.33 14.25 6.28
N ASP A 119 6.60 14.21 5.86
CA ASP A 119 7.06 14.06 4.48
C ASP A 119 7.82 12.74 4.21
N GLY A 120 7.51 11.69 4.96
CA GLY A 120 8.09 10.36 4.85
C GLY A 120 9.06 10.01 5.96
N LEU A 121 9.91 9.03 5.76
CA LEU A 121 10.80 8.52 6.81
C LEU A 121 11.84 9.56 7.29
N ASP A 122 12.24 9.44 8.56
CA ASP A 122 13.34 10.19 9.16
C ASP A 122 14.69 9.72 8.57
N LEU A 123 15.31 10.55 7.72
CA LEU A 123 16.61 10.24 7.11
C LEU A 123 17.74 10.16 8.14
N GLY A 124 17.69 10.95 9.19
CA GLY A 124 18.72 10.92 10.24
C GLY A 124 18.71 9.59 10.97
N ALA A 125 17.52 9.10 11.36
CA ALA A 125 17.36 7.78 11.96
C ALA A 125 17.74 6.66 10.98
N PHE A 126 17.40 6.80 9.69
CA PHE A 126 17.77 5.84 8.65
C PHE A 126 19.30 5.73 8.50
N GLU A 127 19.99 6.85 8.38
CA GLU A 127 21.47 6.88 8.26
C GLU A 127 22.15 6.36 9.54
N ALA A 128 21.60 6.65 10.72
CA ALA A 128 22.08 6.09 11.97
C ALA A 128 21.93 4.54 12.00
N ALA A 129 20.82 4.02 11.49
CA ALA A 129 20.60 2.58 11.39
C ALA A 129 21.58 1.91 10.41
N LEU A 130 21.94 2.57 9.29
CA LEU A 130 22.97 2.11 8.37
C LEU A 130 24.36 2.10 9.04
N ALA A 131 24.69 3.13 9.82
CA ALA A 131 25.95 3.20 10.54
C ALA A 131 26.10 2.13 11.63
N ALA A 132 24.99 1.62 12.18
CA ALA A 132 24.98 0.58 13.21
C ALA A 132 25.31 -0.81 12.70
N GLY A 133 25.29 -1.06 11.38
CA GLY A 133 25.68 -2.33 10.77
C GLY A 133 25.10 -2.54 9.38
N PRO A 134 25.52 -3.62 8.69
CA PRO A 134 25.09 -3.89 7.33
C PRO A 134 23.58 -4.12 7.25
N VAL A 135 22.96 -3.56 6.22
CA VAL A 135 21.53 -3.71 5.93
C VAL A 135 21.39 -4.49 4.63
N LYS A 136 20.48 -5.44 4.59
CA LYS A 136 20.19 -6.24 3.40
C LYS A 136 19.14 -5.59 2.53
N LEU A 137 18.08 -5.06 3.15
CA LEU A 137 16.91 -4.48 2.46
C LEU A 137 16.31 -3.34 3.28
N ALA A 138 15.80 -2.32 2.60
CA ALA A 138 14.92 -1.32 3.18
C ALA A 138 13.56 -1.38 2.48
N HIS A 139 12.47 -1.51 3.24
CA HIS A 139 11.10 -1.44 2.74
C HIS A 139 10.54 -0.05 2.94
N VAL A 140 10.04 0.58 1.86
CA VAL A 140 9.52 1.95 1.87
C VAL A 140 8.22 2.02 1.08
N ILE A 141 7.20 2.69 1.64
CA ILE A 141 5.93 3.00 0.98
C ILE A 141 5.91 4.49 0.63
N PRO A 142 6.33 4.88 -0.59
CA PRO A 142 6.67 6.28 -0.89
C PRO A 142 5.47 7.19 -1.12
N ASN A 143 4.32 6.65 -1.53
CA ASN A 143 3.15 7.45 -1.88
C ASN A 143 1.95 7.11 -0.99
N PHE A 144 1.38 8.15 -0.35
CA PHE A 144 0.15 8.02 0.44
C PHE A 144 0.18 6.83 1.38
N HIS A 145 1.21 6.79 2.18
CA HIS A 145 1.66 5.68 3.02
C HIS A 145 0.54 4.97 3.78
N ASN A 146 0.56 3.65 3.81
CA ASN A 146 -0.28 2.84 4.67
C ASN A 146 0.52 2.39 5.93
N PRO A 147 0.17 2.89 7.14
CA PRO A 147 -1.07 3.60 7.50
C PRO A 147 -0.98 5.13 7.52
N ALA A 148 0.21 5.74 7.42
CA ALA A 148 0.47 7.12 7.85
C ALA A 148 -0.16 8.22 6.96
N GLY A 149 -0.52 7.92 5.70
CA GLY A 149 -1.07 8.89 4.75
C GLY A 149 -0.06 9.91 4.20
N CYS A 150 1.17 9.97 4.72
CA CYS A 150 2.23 10.86 4.25
C CYS A 150 2.77 10.42 2.88
N THR A 151 3.51 11.30 2.23
CA THR A 151 4.22 11.03 0.97
C THR A 151 5.69 11.35 1.14
N LEU A 152 6.55 10.42 0.76
CA LEU A 152 8.00 10.59 0.79
C LEU A 152 8.42 11.68 -0.19
N SER A 153 9.05 12.73 0.32
CA SER A 153 9.45 13.89 -0.46
C SER A 153 10.53 13.57 -1.51
N GLY A 154 10.59 14.35 -2.59
CA GLY A 154 11.57 14.15 -3.67
C GLY A 154 13.01 14.07 -3.17
N PRO A 155 13.49 15.03 -2.35
CA PRO A 155 14.84 14.98 -1.78
C PRO A 155 15.14 13.72 -0.98
N LYS A 156 14.16 13.21 -0.21
CA LYS A 156 14.31 11.95 0.55
C LYS A 156 14.41 10.74 -0.39
N ARG A 157 13.64 10.70 -1.49
CA ARG A 157 13.75 9.64 -2.52
C ARG A 157 15.15 9.59 -3.13
N GLU A 158 15.66 10.73 -3.57
CA GLU A 158 17.01 10.87 -4.14
C GLU A 158 18.08 10.40 -3.15
N ARG A 159 17.96 10.80 -1.87
CA ARG A 159 18.91 10.42 -0.83
C ARG A 159 18.89 8.91 -0.56
N LEU A 160 17.71 8.28 -0.49
CA LEU A 160 17.58 6.84 -0.28
C LEU A 160 18.18 6.03 -1.42
N VAL A 161 17.92 6.41 -2.67
CA VAL A 161 18.52 5.74 -3.84
C VAL A 161 20.04 5.85 -3.81
N LYS A 162 20.57 7.02 -3.45
CA LYS A 162 22.03 7.22 -3.29
C LYS A 162 22.61 6.36 -2.16
N LEU A 163 21.93 6.29 -1.00
CA LEU A 163 22.34 5.44 0.11
C LEU A 163 22.31 3.96 -0.27
N ALA A 164 21.31 3.50 -1.02
CA ALA A 164 21.24 2.13 -1.51
C ALA A 164 22.45 1.77 -2.40
N ALA A 165 22.86 2.70 -3.27
CA ALA A 165 24.05 2.54 -4.09
C ALA A 165 25.35 2.55 -3.26
N GLU A 166 25.46 3.48 -2.30
CA GLU A 166 26.66 3.66 -1.44
C GLU A 166 26.90 2.46 -0.51
N HIS A 167 25.81 1.91 0.09
CA HIS A 167 25.87 0.84 1.09
C HIS A 167 25.56 -0.55 0.54
N GLY A 168 25.08 -0.65 -0.70
CA GLY A 168 24.83 -1.92 -1.38
C GLY A 168 23.60 -2.70 -0.93
N PHE A 169 22.65 -2.08 -0.18
CA PHE A 169 21.40 -2.71 0.20
C PHE A 169 20.36 -2.61 -0.92
N TRP A 170 19.33 -3.49 -0.85
CA TRP A 170 18.17 -3.42 -1.74
C TRP A 170 17.13 -2.44 -1.20
N LEU A 171 16.65 -1.55 -2.06
CA LEU A 171 15.54 -0.65 -1.75
C LEU A 171 14.26 -1.22 -2.37
N PHE A 172 13.34 -1.70 -1.52
CA PHE A 172 12.04 -2.19 -1.95
C PHE A 172 11.01 -1.08 -1.85
N GLU A 173 10.61 -0.55 -3.01
CA GLU A 173 9.63 0.51 -3.20
C GLU A 173 8.24 -0.10 -3.36
N ASP A 174 7.44 -0.17 -2.27
CA ASP A 174 6.08 -0.72 -2.27
C ASP A 174 5.07 0.39 -2.54
N ASP A 175 4.61 0.52 -3.78
CA ASP A 175 3.85 1.68 -4.26
C ASP A 175 2.49 1.34 -4.91
N PRO A 176 1.53 0.80 -4.15
CA PRO A 176 0.22 0.47 -4.68
C PRO A 176 -0.72 1.68 -4.83
N TYR A 177 -0.34 2.87 -4.32
CA TYR A 177 -1.22 4.04 -4.24
C TYR A 177 -0.83 5.19 -5.17
N ARG A 178 0.28 5.14 -5.91
CA ARG A 178 0.78 6.26 -6.74
C ARG A 178 -0.31 6.90 -7.61
N LEU A 179 -1.16 6.10 -8.25
CA LEU A 179 -2.24 6.58 -9.11
C LEU A 179 -3.48 7.06 -8.35
N ILE A 180 -3.55 6.83 -7.02
CA ILE A 180 -4.65 7.29 -6.17
C ILE A 180 -4.27 8.65 -5.57
N SER A 181 -4.25 9.69 -6.41
CA SER A 181 -3.83 11.05 -6.05
C SER A 181 -4.99 12.03 -6.13
N PHE A 182 -5.08 12.93 -5.17
CA PHE A 182 -6.13 13.96 -5.08
C PHE A 182 -5.68 15.33 -5.63
N GLY A 183 -4.71 15.32 -6.55
CA GLY A 183 -4.13 16.51 -7.16
C GLY A 183 -2.79 16.93 -6.55
N SER A 184 -2.14 16.02 -5.81
CA SER A 184 -0.75 16.20 -5.38
C SER A 184 0.21 16.16 -6.57
N GLU A 185 1.35 16.82 -6.43
CA GLU A 185 2.44 16.74 -7.41
C GLU A 185 2.89 15.28 -7.59
N GLU A 186 3.05 14.88 -8.85
CA GLU A 186 3.59 13.56 -9.17
C GLU A 186 5.11 13.57 -9.00
N LEU A 187 5.58 12.79 -8.03
CA LEU A 187 7.01 12.64 -7.77
C LEU A 187 7.59 11.43 -8.55
N PRO A 188 8.87 11.49 -8.95
CA PRO A 188 9.51 10.35 -9.61
C PRO A 188 9.57 9.14 -8.68
N THR A 189 9.44 7.93 -9.23
CA THR A 189 9.67 6.70 -8.48
C THR A 189 11.15 6.56 -8.14
N MET A 190 11.48 5.90 -7.03
CA MET A 190 12.88 5.60 -6.70
C MET A 190 13.50 4.70 -7.77
N LEU A 191 12.71 3.81 -8.39
CA LEU A 191 13.14 3.02 -9.55
C LEU A 191 13.60 3.91 -10.71
N SER A 192 12.90 5.00 -11.02
CA SER A 192 13.27 5.92 -12.12
C SER A 192 14.53 6.73 -11.81
N LEU A 193 14.84 6.93 -10.53
CA LEU A 193 16.05 7.63 -10.07
C LEU A 193 17.27 6.71 -9.98
N ASP A 194 17.05 5.38 -9.91
CA ASP A 194 18.10 4.39 -9.70
C ASP A 194 19.04 4.27 -10.92
N ARG A 195 20.36 4.31 -10.66
CA ARG A 195 21.42 4.11 -11.64
C ARG A 195 22.39 3.00 -11.22
N ALA A 196 22.11 2.34 -10.09
CA ALA A 196 22.98 1.34 -9.49
C ALA A 196 22.36 -0.06 -9.44
N ASP A 197 21.17 -0.20 -10.02
CA ASP A 197 20.39 -1.45 -10.02
C ASP A 197 20.15 -1.98 -8.58
N ARG A 198 19.67 -1.09 -7.69
CA ARG A 198 19.41 -1.39 -6.28
C ARG A 198 17.94 -1.22 -5.88
N VAL A 199 17.08 -0.72 -6.78
CA VAL A 199 15.67 -0.54 -6.50
C VAL A 199 14.83 -1.65 -7.15
N ILE A 200 13.93 -2.23 -6.36
CA ILE A 200 12.85 -3.09 -6.83
C ILE A 200 11.54 -2.42 -6.45
N HIS A 201 10.77 -2.06 -7.45
CA HIS A 201 9.45 -1.44 -7.31
C HIS A 201 8.36 -2.50 -7.35
N ALA A 202 7.39 -2.42 -6.45
CA ALA A 202 6.18 -3.23 -6.45
C ALA A 202 4.94 -2.35 -6.54
N SER A 203 3.96 -2.79 -7.34
CA SER A 203 2.66 -2.13 -7.36
C SER A 203 1.52 -3.12 -7.69
N SER A 204 0.28 -2.62 -7.75
CA SER A 204 -0.90 -3.48 -7.91
C SER A 204 -2.05 -2.76 -8.59
N PHE A 205 -2.79 -3.48 -9.43
CA PHE A 205 -4.06 -3.03 -10.00
C PHE A 205 -5.24 -3.17 -9.02
N SER A 206 -5.01 -3.64 -7.81
CA SER A 206 -6.05 -3.79 -6.77
C SER A 206 -6.72 -2.47 -6.38
N LYS A 207 -6.05 -1.32 -6.57
CA LYS A 207 -6.54 0.00 -6.19
C LYS A 207 -7.11 0.78 -7.36
N THR A 208 -6.69 0.44 -8.56
CA THR A 208 -7.04 1.15 -9.80
C THR A 208 -8.03 0.38 -10.68
N VAL A 209 -8.11 -0.94 -10.54
CA VAL A 209 -9.09 -1.79 -11.23
C VAL A 209 -10.01 -2.46 -10.21
N SER A 210 -9.52 -3.46 -9.50
CA SER A 210 -10.30 -4.19 -8.48
C SER A 210 -9.38 -5.04 -7.61
N PRO A 211 -9.63 -5.14 -6.30
CA PRO A 211 -8.88 -6.06 -5.45
C PRO A 211 -9.12 -7.54 -5.83
N GLY A 212 -10.24 -7.85 -6.47
CA GLY A 212 -10.60 -9.21 -6.88
C GLY A 212 -9.81 -9.75 -8.07
N VAL A 213 -9.25 -8.91 -8.93
CA VAL A 213 -8.45 -9.38 -10.10
C VAL A 213 -7.13 -10.02 -9.68
N ARG A 214 -6.61 -9.70 -8.50
CA ARG A 214 -5.35 -10.26 -8.00
C ARG A 214 -4.19 -10.11 -8.98
N VAL A 215 -4.01 -8.94 -9.57
CA VAL A 215 -2.89 -8.59 -10.46
C VAL A 215 -2.03 -7.51 -9.81
N GLY A 216 -0.75 -7.80 -9.67
CA GLY A 216 0.30 -6.89 -9.22
C GLY A 216 1.57 -7.16 -10.01
N TYR A 217 2.64 -6.43 -9.73
CA TYR A 217 3.89 -6.61 -10.47
C TYR A 217 5.11 -6.18 -9.64
N LEU A 218 6.27 -6.68 -10.07
CA LEU A 218 7.59 -6.17 -9.71
C LEU A 218 8.24 -5.56 -10.94
N ALA A 219 8.94 -4.46 -10.75
CA ALA A 219 9.80 -3.81 -11.74
C ALA A 219 11.17 -3.53 -11.12
N GLY A 220 12.27 -3.81 -11.85
CA GLY A 220 13.60 -3.65 -11.30
C GLY A 220 14.70 -4.09 -12.26
N PRO A 221 15.91 -4.42 -11.78
CA PRO A 221 17.00 -4.92 -12.62
C PRO A 221 16.61 -6.22 -13.32
N ALA A 222 16.87 -6.32 -14.64
CA ALA A 222 16.45 -7.46 -15.47
C ALA A 222 16.92 -8.81 -14.92
N GLU A 223 18.17 -8.90 -14.46
CA GLU A 223 18.73 -10.12 -13.87
C GLU A 223 17.96 -10.55 -12.61
N GLN A 224 17.63 -9.59 -11.75
CA GLN A 224 16.88 -9.86 -10.52
C GLN A 224 15.45 -10.27 -10.82
N ILE A 225 14.79 -9.60 -11.76
CA ILE A 225 13.43 -9.96 -12.21
C ILE A 225 13.42 -11.37 -12.83
N ALA A 226 14.40 -11.71 -13.68
CA ALA A 226 14.51 -13.05 -14.25
C ALA A 226 14.71 -14.14 -13.18
N THR A 227 15.52 -13.84 -12.16
CA THR A 227 15.74 -14.74 -11.01
C THR A 227 14.44 -14.95 -10.23
N LEU A 228 13.74 -13.89 -9.87
CA LEU A 228 12.46 -13.97 -9.14
C LEU A 228 11.39 -14.68 -9.97
N ALA A 229 11.30 -14.42 -11.28
CA ALA A 229 10.36 -15.09 -12.17
C ALA A 229 10.62 -16.60 -12.26
N LYS A 230 11.89 -17.01 -12.32
CA LYS A 230 12.26 -18.43 -12.25
C LYS A 230 11.83 -19.07 -10.94
N ARG A 231 12.09 -18.42 -9.81
CA ARG A 231 11.69 -18.89 -8.48
C ARG A 231 10.16 -18.95 -8.33
N GLY A 232 9.46 -17.95 -8.87
CA GLY A 232 8.01 -17.93 -8.94
C GLY A 232 7.47 -19.12 -9.74
N SER A 233 8.05 -19.40 -10.91
CA SER A 233 7.66 -20.55 -11.74
C SER A 233 7.84 -21.89 -11.02
N GLU A 234 8.92 -22.04 -10.24
CA GLU A 234 9.16 -23.23 -9.41
C GLU A 234 8.12 -23.38 -8.28
N HIS A 235 7.45 -22.30 -7.88
CA HIS A 235 6.54 -22.27 -6.75
C HIS A 235 5.06 -22.37 -7.17
N TYR A 236 4.63 -21.62 -8.20
CA TYR A 236 3.22 -21.54 -8.63
C TYR A 236 3.02 -21.68 -10.15
N ILE A 237 4.05 -22.05 -10.93
CA ILE A 237 4.06 -22.24 -12.39
C ILE A 237 3.93 -20.89 -13.12
N SER A 238 2.77 -20.26 -13.03
CA SER A 238 2.49 -18.94 -13.61
C SER A 238 1.42 -18.23 -12.76
N PRO A 239 1.38 -16.89 -12.77
CA PRO A 239 0.25 -16.18 -12.18
C PRO A 239 -1.04 -16.41 -12.96
N ASN A 240 -2.13 -15.76 -12.57
CA ASN A 240 -3.46 -15.93 -13.18
C ASN A 240 -3.54 -15.26 -14.55
N MET A 241 -3.25 -16.00 -15.62
CA MET A 241 -3.20 -15.51 -17.00
C MET A 241 -4.52 -14.89 -17.47
N LEU A 242 -5.67 -15.42 -17.03
CA LEU A 242 -6.97 -14.85 -17.40
C LEU A 242 -7.16 -13.46 -16.79
N ALA A 243 -6.83 -13.30 -15.50
CA ALA A 243 -6.93 -11.99 -14.85
C ALA A 243 -5.95 -10.97 -15.45
N GLU A 244 -4.75 -11.41 -15.84
CA GLU A 244 -3.77 -10.56 -16.49
C GLU A 244 -4.22 -10.11 -17.89
N ALA A 245 -4.83 -11.00 -18.67
CA ALA A 245 -5.41 -10.66 -19.96
C ALA A 245 -6.55 -9.63 -19.84
N VAL A 246 -7.41 -9.79 -18.82
CA VAL A 246 -8.47 -8.80 -18.52
C VAL A 246 -7.89 -7.44 -18.13
N VAL A 247 -6.87 -7.41 -17.27
CA VAL A 247 -6.22 -6.16 -16.88
C VAL A 247 -5.52 -5.51 -18.05
N LEU A 248 -4.88 -6.27 -18.93
CA LEU A 248 -4.27 -5.75 -20.16
C LEU A 248 -5.29 -5.04 -21.05
N GLU A 249 -6.47 -5.64 -21.24
CA GLU A 249 -7.55 -5.04 -22.01
C GLU A 249 -8.06 -3.73 -21.40
N ILE A 250 -8.16 -3.65 -20.07
CA ILE A 250 -8.50 -2.41 -19.37
C ILE A 250 -7.41 -1.34 -19.58
N CYS A 251 -6.15 -1.72 -19.51
CA CYS A 251 -5.02 -0.83 -19.71
C CYS A 251 -5.00 -0.26 -21.14
N ARG A 252 -5.17 -1.10 -22.15
CA ARG A 252 -5.11 -0.72 -23.57
C ARG A 252 -6.29 0.11 -24.05
N SER A 253 -7.46 -0.07 -23.44
CA SER A 253 -8.68 0.63 -23.85
C SER A 253 -8.79 2.07 -23.36
N GLY A 254 -7.87 2.54 -22.51
CA GLY A 254 -7.96 3.86 -21.86
C GLY A 254 -8.87 3.90 -20.62
N VAL A 255 -9.65 2.86 -20.41
CA VAL A 255 -10.59 2.74 -19.26
C VAL A 255 -9.87 2.83 -17.90
N LEU A 256 -8.60 2.42 -17.83
CA LEU A 256 -7.82 2.56 -16.61
C LEU A 256 -7.73 4.02 -16.15
N ALA A 257 -7.41 4.95 -17.06
CA ALA A 257 -7.29 6.37 -16.72
C ALA A 257 -8.64 6.99 -16.31
N GLU A 258 -9.72 6.62 -17.00
CA GLU A 258 -11.08 7.07 -16.65
C GLU A 258 -11.50 6.57 -15.28
N ASN A 259 -11.25 5.29 -14.98
CA ASN A 259 -11.56 4.70 -13.67
C ASN A 259 -10.73 5.32 -12.54
N VAL A 260 -9.45 5.56 -12.77
CA VAL A 260 -8.56 6.25 -11.81
C VAL A 260 -9.10 7.65 -11.51
N ALA A 261 -9.49 8.42 -12.53
CA ALA A 261 -10.05 9.76 -12.33
C ALA A 261 -11.35 9.72 -11.51
N PHE A 262 -12.26 8.78 -11.80
CA PHE A 262 -13.50 8.57 -11.05
C PHE A 262 -13.22 8.21 -9.58
N VAL A 263 -12.37 7.22 -9.34
CA VAL A 263 -12.00 6.75 -7.98
C VAL A 263 -11.34 7.88 -7.19
N ASN A 264 -10.44 8.64 -7.80
CA ASN A 264 -9.76 9.76 -7.15
C ASN A 264 -10.74 10.86 -6.73
N GLY A 265 -11.74 11.18 -7.56
CA GLY A 265 -12.79 12.13 -7.22
C GLY A 265 -13.59 11.71 -5.98
N ALA A 266 -14.11 10.50 -5.99
CA ALA A 266 -14.89 9.94 -4.89
C ALA A 266 -14.10 9.79 -3.58
N LEU A 267 -12.85 9.36 -3.67
CA LEU A 267 -11.99 9.20 -2.48
C LEU A 267 -11.57 10.56 -1.89
N ARG A 268 -11.38 11.57 -2.72
CA ARG A 268 -11.12 12.93 -2.23
C ARG A 268 -12.29 13.46 -1.40
N GLU A 269 -13.52 13.29 -1.87
CA GLU A 269 -14.71 13.68 -1.11
C GLU A 269 -14.80 12.96 0.24
N ARG A 270 -14.53 11.66 0.26
CA ARG A 270 -14.51 10.86 1.51
C ARG A 270 -13.39 11.31 2.46
N ARG A 271 -12.19 11.56 1.95
CA ARG A 271 -11.08 12.11 2.74
C ARG A 271 -11.46 13.46 3.35
N ASP A 272 -12.03 14.37 2.56
CA ASP A 272 -12.41 15.70 3.03
C ASP A 272 -13.48 15.62 4.13
N ALA A 273 -14.49 14.78 3.95
CA ALA A 273 -15.52 14.52 4.96
C ALA A 273 -14.92 13.95 6.27
N LEU A 274 -13.94 13.03 6.16
CA LEU A 274 -13.26 12.49 7.34
C LEU A 274 -12.44 13.55 8.07
N VAL A 275 -11.68 14.35 7.35
CA VAL A 275 -10.85 15.44 7.92
C VAL A 275 -11.72 16.46 8.64
N GLU A 276 -12.86 16.86 8.04
CA GLU A 276 -13.81 17.78 8.67
C GLU A 276 -14.41 17.18 9.96
N ALA A 277 -14.84 15.92 9.89
CA ALA A 277 -15.42 15.23 11.04
C ALA A 277 -14.41 15.06 12.19
N LEU A 278 -13.15 14.71 11.89
CA LEU A 278 -12.10 14.60 12.90
C LEU A 278 -11.80 15.94 13.57
N ARG A 279 -11.64 17.00 12.78
CA ARG A 279 -11.38 18.35 13.33
C ARG A 279 -12.50 18.87 14.22
N SER A 280 -13.75 18.55 13.89
CA SER A 280 -14.92 19.01 14.66
C SER A 280 -15.21 18.18 15.90
N GLN A 281 -14.97 16.87 15.86
CA GLN A 281 -15.40 15.93 16.90
C GLN A 281 -14.27 15.35 17.75
N LEU A 282 -13.05 15.38 17.26
CA LEU A 282 -11.83 14.95 17.95
C LEU A 282 -10.74 16.03 17.81
N PRO A 283 -10.94 17.23 18.37
CA PRO A 283 -10.04 18.36 18.17
C PRO A 283 -8.62 18.15 18.73
N GLU A 284 -8.43 17.17 19.63
CA GLU A 284 -7.15 16.75 20.18
C GLU A 284 -6.40 15.77 19.27
N ALA A 285 -7.00 15.30 18.18
CA ALA A 285 -6.38 14.35 17.27
C ALA A 285 -5.37 15.04 16.36
N GLU A 286 -4.16 14.50 16.30
CA GLU A 286 -3.10 14.95 15.41
C GLU A 286 -3.02 14.03 14.20
N PHE A 287 -2.92 14.59 12.99
CA PHE A 287 -2.82 13.82 11.75
C PHE A 287 -2.31 14.63 10.57
N VAL A 288 -1.69 13.95 9.63
CA VAL A 288 -1.34 14.49 8.31
C VAL A 288 -2.53 14.31 7.38
N VAL A 289 -2.95 15.36 6.67
CA VAL A 289 -4.01 15.26 5.65
C VAL A 289 -3.41 14.61 4.41
N PRO A 290 -3.85 13.38 4.02
CA PRO A 290 -3.25 12.69 2.91
C PRO A 290 -3.62 13.33 1.56
N GLY A 291 -2.64 13.47 0.68
CA GLY A 291 -2.82 13.95 -0.69
C GLY A 291 -3.34 12.89 -1.66
N GLY A 292 -3.60 11.67 -1.18
CA GLY A 292 -4.08 10.53 -1.95
C GLY A 292 -4.24 9.28 -1.07
N GLY A 293 -4.31 8.10 -1.71
CA GLY A 293 -4.41 6.83 -1.01
C GLY A 293 -5.76 6.58 -0.35
N TYR A 294 -5.76 5.76 0.71
CA TYR A 294 -6.96 5.24 1.37
C TYR A 294 -7.03 5.53 2.85
N PHE A 295 -5.93 6.01 3.45
CA PHE A 295 -5.74 5.97 4.89
C PHE A 295 -5.42 7.33 5.47
N LEU A 296 -5.83 7.50 6.71
CA LEU A 296 -5.47 8.60 7.58
C LEU A 296 -5.08 8.00 8.94
N TRP A 297 -3.87 8.30 9.38
CA TRP A 297 -3.36 7.94 10.69
C TRP A 297 -3.65 9.07 11.67
N VAL A 298 -4.12 8.70 12.85
CA VAL A 298 -4.46 9.64 13.91
C VAL A 298 -3.67 9.29 15.15
N ASP A 299 -2.99 10.26 15.70
CA ASP A 299 -2.39 10.21 17.02
C ASP A 299 -3.29 10.94 18.00
N LEU A 300 -3.65 10.26 19.09
CA LEU A 300 -4.45 10.73 20.19
C LEU A 300 -3.56 11.04 21.40
N PRO A 301 -4.04 11.77 22.42
CA PRO A 301 -3.30 11.98 23.65
C PRO A 301 -2.78 10.67 24.27
N HIS A 302 -1.60 10.70 24.86
CA HIS A 302 -0.89 9.52 25.38
C HIS A 302 -1.64 8.71 26.45
N ASP A 303 -2.65 9.30 27.09
CA ASP A 303 -3.53 8.65 28.07
C ASP A 303 -4.62 7.78 27.41
N VAL A 304 -4.76 7.83 26.09
CA VAL A 304 -5.72 7.01 25.34
C VAL A 304 -5.08 5.69 24.92
N ASP A 305 -5.78 4.58 25.20
CA ASP A 305 -5.42 3.25 24.72
C ASP A 305 -6.42 2.79 23.65
N THR A 306 -6.05 2.90 22.38
CA THR A 306 -6.92 2.56 21.25
C THR A 306 -7.32 1.09 21.20
N VAL A 307 -6.51 0.18 21.79
CA VAL A 307 -6.87 -1.25 21.91
C VAL A 307 -8.01 -1.42 22.91
N ALA A 308 -7.99 -0.69 24.02
CA ALA A 308 -9.09 -0.73 24.99
C ALA A 308 -10.39 -0.13 24.44
N VAL A 309 -10.30 0.78 23.46
CA VAL A 309 -11.46 1.40 22.79
C VAL A 309 -12.18 0.46 21.82
N LEU A 310 -11.51 -0.58 21.29
CA LEU A 310 -12.09 -1.47 20.25
C LEU A 310 -13.43 -2.09 20.66
N GLY A 311 -13.54 -2.55 21.91
CA GLY A 311 -14.80 -3.13 22.44
C GLY A 311 -15.93 -2.10 22.50
N ALA A 312 -15.66 -0.92 23.05
CA ALA A 312 -16.64 0.15 23.12
C ALA A 312 -17.05 0.67 21.73
N ALA A 313 -16.12 0.71 20.76
CA ALA A 313 -16.40 1.07 19.39
C ALA A 313 -17.31 0.03 18.71
N ALA A 314 -17.09 -1.25 18.95
CA ALA A 314 -17.96 -2.32 18.44
C ALA A 314 -19.39 -2.20 19.01
N ASP A 315 -19.55 -1.87 20.29
CA ASP A 315 -20.85 -1.59 20.91
C ASP A 315 -21.56 -0.41 20.27
N GLU A 316 -20.81 0.63 19.87
CA GLU A 316 -21.32 1.79 19.12
C GLU A 316 -21.60 1.47 17.63
N GLY A 317 -21.27 0.28 17.14
CA GLY A 317 -21.45 -0.12 15.74
C GLY A 317 -20.46 0.56 14.78
N VAL A 318 -19.21 0.76 15.22
CA VAL A 318 -18.12 1.29 14.40
C VAL A 318 -16.85 0.47 14.58
N SER A 319 -16.01 0.39 13.55
CA SER A 319 -14.71 -0.30 13.63
C SER A 319 -13.59 0.51 12.99
N PHE A 320 -12.40 0.39 13.55
CA PHE A 320 -11.14 0.94 13.06
C PHE A 320 -9.99 -0.06 13.32
N VAL A 321 -8.76 0.26 12.96
CA VAL A 321 -7.59 -0.56 13.30
C VAL A 321 -6.72 0.20 14.28
N ALA A 322 -6.40 -0.44 15.42
CA ALA A 322 -5.56 0.15 16.45
C ALA A 322 -4.09 0.23 16.02
N GLY A 323 -3.38 1.22 16.54
CA GLY A 323 -2.01 1.53 16.13
C GLY A 323 -0.99 0.42 16.32
N PRO A 324 -1.05 -0.39 17.40
CA PRO A 324 -0.09 -1.48 17.60
C PRO A 324 -0.03 -2.50 16.45
N ASP A 325 -1.08 -2.66 15.65
CA ASP A 325 -1.09 -3.56 14.50
C ASP A 325 -0.10 -3.13 13.40
N PHE A 326 0.32 -1.86 13.39
CA PHE A 326 1.21 -1.27 12.38
C PHE A 326 2.61 -0.96 12.89
N MET A 327 2.92 -1.35 14.11
CA MET A 327 4.17 -1.00 14.76
C MET A 327 4.86 -2.26 15.31
N LEU A 328 6.18 -2.27 15.33
CA LEU A 328 6.92 -3.33 16.00
C LEU A 328 6.77 -3.21 17.53
N GLU A 329 6.73 -1.98 18.02
CA GLU A 329 6.50 -1.65 19.42
C GLU A 329 5.73 -0.32 19.55
N GLY A 330 4.87 -0.18 20.55
CA GLY A 330 4.16 1.07 20.84
C GLY A 330 2.83 1.23 20.10
N GLY A 331 2.49 2.47 19.71
CA GLY A 331 1.30 2.81 18.92
C GLY A 331 -0.04 2.75 19.66
N ARG A 332 -0.05 2.59 21.01
CA ARG A 332 -1.30 2.40 21.77
C ARG A 332 -2.22 3.62 21.74
N SER A 333 -1.68 4.81 21.55
CA SER A 333 -2.46 6.05 21.42
C SER A 333 -2.80 6.40 19.97
N SER A 334 -2.47 5.54 19.00
CA SER A 334 -2.69 5.81 17.59
C SER A 334 -3.73 4.88 16.99
N LEU A 335 -4.35 5.28 15.88
CA LEU A 335 -5.27 4.45 15.11
C LEU A 335 -5.28 4.82 13.62
N ARG A 336 -5.65 3.86 12.77
CA ARG A 336 -5.82 4.09 11.35
C ARG A 336 -7.29 4.14 10.97
N PHE A 337 -7.67 5.20 10.24
CA PHE A 337 -8.91 5.26 9.48
C PHE A 337 -8.67 4.88 8.03
N SER A 338 -9.54 4.02 7.47
CA SER A 338 -9.70 3.87 6.03
C SER A 338 -10.97 4.59 5.60
N PHE A 339 -10.86 5.60 4.75
CA PHE A 339 -12.02 6.29 4.16
C PHE A 339 -12.50 5.64 2.86
N ALA A 340 -11.81 4.61 2.36
CA ALA A 340 -12.07 4.04 1.04
C ALA A 340 -13.43 3.32 0.91
N SER A 341 -14.00 2.83 2.01
CA SER A 341 -15.22 2.02 1.99
C SER A 341 -16.44 2.67 2.65
N VAL A 342 -16.29 3.87 3.21
CA VAL A 342 -17.36 4.57 3.92
C VAL A 342 -17.90 5.71 3.04
N PRO A 343 -19.21 5.73 2.70
CA PRO A 343 -19.75 6.82 1.92
C PRO A 343 -19.74 8.13 2.71
N PRO A 344 -19.59 9.31 2.04
CA PRO A 344 -19.36 10.59 2.70
C PRO A 344 -20.38 10.93 3.77
N GLU A 345 -21.67 10.66 3.52
CA GLU A 345 -22.79 10.95 4.42
C GLU A 345 -22.78 10.11 5.71
N ARG A 346 -22.00 9.01 5.75
CA ARG A 346 -21.86 8.14 6.92
C ARG A 346 -20.62 8.43 7.75
N ILE A 347 -19.66 9.19 7.21
CA ILE A 347 -18.35 9.41 7.84
C ILE A 347 -18.49 10.19 9.14
N ALA A 348 -19.25 11.29 9.15
CA ALA A 348 -19.44 12.12 10.34
C ALA A 348 -20.05 11.33 11.51
N GLU A 349 -21.07 10.50 11.23
CA GLU A 349 -21.67 9.61 12.23
C GLU A 349 -20.67 8.55 12.72
N GLY A 350 -19.85 8.00 11.83
CA GLY A 350 -18.81 7.03 12.19
C GLY A 350 -17.79 7.63 13.16
N VAL A 351 -17.32 8.85 12.91
CA VAL A 351 -16.40 9.58 13.80
C VAL A 351 -17.08 9.90 15.14
N ALA A 352 -18.38 10.31 15.13
CA ALA A 352 -19.14 10.53 16.36
C ALA A 352 -19.23 9.27 17.24
N ARG A 353 -19.41 8.10 16.64
CA ARG A 353 -19.41 6.81 17.36
C ARG A 353 -18.06 6.53 18.01
N ILE A 354 -16.97 6.80 17.30
CA ILE A 354 -15.62 6.65 17.86
C ILE A 354 -15.40 7.64 19.01
N ALA A 355 -15.81 8.89 18.88
CA ALA A 355 -15.72 9.89 19.95
C ALA A 355 -16.45 9.43 21.24
N ARG A 356 -17.67 8.90 21.10
CA ARG A 356 -18.40 8.33 22.25
C ARG A 356 -17.69 7.12 22.86
N ALA A 357 -17.12 6.23 22.04
CA ALA A 357 -16.35 5.09 22.51
C ALA A 357 -15.10 5.52 23.29
N LEU A 358 -14.40 6.55 22.82
CA LEU A 358 -13.26 7.17 23.48
C LEU A 358 -13.66 7.77 24.84
N GLU A 359 -14.76 8.53 24.91
CA GLU A 359 -15.26 9.11 26.16
C GLU A 359 -15.60 8.04 27.21
N ARG A 360 -16.19 6.91 26.80
CA ARG A 360 -16.53 5.77 27.67
C ARG A 360 -15.32 5.05 28.27
N THR A 361 -14.19 5.10 27.57
CA THR A 361 -12.98 4.35 27.96
C THR A 361 -11.90 5.22 28.61
N ARG A 362 -12.03 6.56 28.55
CA ARG A 362 -11.11 7.47 29.25
C ARG A 362 -11.21 7.26 30.76
N PRO A 363 -10.09 7.12 31.46
CA PRO A 363 -10.13 7.12 32.92
C PRO A 363 -10.74 8.43 33.44
N ALA A 364 -11.59 8.33 34.46
CA ALA A 364 -12.16 9.51 35.08
C ALA A 364 -11.00 10.44 35.45
N LYS A 365 -11.04 11.71 35.01
CA LYS A 365 -10.06 12.70 35.43
C LYS A 365 -10.07 12.73 36.96
N ALA A 366 -8.93 12.40 37.57
CA ALA A 366 -8.76 12.56 39.00
C ALA A 366 -9.05 14.03 39.33
N ALA A 367 -10.08 14.25 40.14
CA ALA A 367 -10.53 15.57 40.57
C ALA A 367 -9.49 16.24 41.46
#